data_ed2ebf05c9fb57e4e2571a4cc8d6f31c
#
_entry.id   ed2ebf05c9fb57e4e2571a4cc8d6f31c
#
_cell.length_a   1.000
_cell.length_b   1.000
_cell.length_c   1.000
_cell.angle_alpha   90.00
_cell.angle_beta   90.00
_cell.angle_gamma   90.00
#
_symmetry.space_group_name_H-M   'P 1'
#
loop_
_entity.id
_entity.type
_entity.pdbx_description
1 polymer ?
#
loop_
_entity_poly.entity_id
_entity_poly.type
_entity_poly.pdbx_seq_one_letter_code
_entity_poly.pdbx_strand_id
1 'polypeptide(L)'
;ITELAEAVRVGSGRERPIHLMLENDDNEARYLRRDDGGRPHWYTAQWNDDIHHAFHVLATGESDGYYSDYAEAPAAHLLRCLTQGFAYQGEASHFREDVARGEPSADLPSAAFISFMQNHDQVGNRAFGERLSTIADPLALRALTAIMLLAPSPPLLFMGEEWGADDPFQFFCHFSSDLAGAVRDGRRKEFARFAKFSDSASRESIPDPNDLATFERSKLTWENIAKPPHDAWFVFYKALLTLRRQVITPRLIGMKGGQVDGALIASHGLQARWRLGDGSLLTLIANLSDEPLPVVEHPAGVLVYATDESIKKHSIVVSLNSWAIAWFIEEPL
;
A
#
# COMPACT_ATOMS: atom_id res chain seq x y z
N ILE A 1 6.32 -15.10 18.90
CA ILE A 1 7.03 -14.34 17.86
C ILE A 1 8.21 -13.56 18.40
N THR A 2 8.18 -13.03 19.63
CA THR A 2 9.33 -12.34 20.29
C THR A 2 10.52 -13.26 20.47
N GLU A 3 10.33 -14.48 20.96
CA GLU A 3 11.38 -15.49 21.14
C GLU A 3 12.12 -15.80 19.82
N LEU A 4 11.40 -15.89 18.69
CA LEU A 4 11.99 -16.08 17.38
C LEU A 4 12.86 -14.87 17.00
N ALA A 5 12.36 -13.65 17.21
CA ALA A 5 13.11 -12.44 16.90
C ALA A 5 14.39 -12.33 17.75
N GLU A 6 14.31 -12.65 19.03
CA GLU A 6 15.45 -12.69 19.96
C GLU A 6 16.48 -13.73 19.52
N ALA A 7 16.04 -14.94 19.18
CA ALA A 7 16.96 -16.00 18.69
C ALA A 7 17.73 -15.59 17.44
N VAL A 8 17.05 -14.90 16.49
CA VAL A 8 17.70 -14.36 15.29
C VAL A 8 18.70 -13.26 15.64
N ARG A 9 18.35 -12.34 16.54
CA ARG A 9 19.24 -11.22 16.94
C ARG A 9 20.48 -11.70 17.69
N VAL A 10 20.33 -12.69 18.58
CA VAL A 10 21.43 -13.26 19.34
C VAL A 10 22.30 -14.20 18.49
N GLY A 11 21.71 -14.90 17.53
CA GLY A 11 22.39 -15.81 16.61
C GLY A 11 22.98 -15.10 15.37
N SER A 12 22.50 -15.46 14.20
CA SER A 12 23.01 -14.97 12.90
C SER A 12 22.96 -13.45 12.73
N GLY A 13 22.09 -12.75 13.45
CA GLY A 13 21.97 -11.30 13.42
C GLY A 13 23.12 -10.54 14.08
N ARG A 14 24.04 -11.24 14.80
CA ARG A 14 25.26 -10.65 15.34
C ARG A 14 26.30 -10.33 14.28
N GLU A 15 26.39 -11.18 13.26
CA GLU A 15 27.43 -11.12 12.25
C GLU A 15 27.00 -10.35 11.00
N ARG A 16 25.69 -10.27 10.76
CA ARG A 16 25.12 -9.57 9.59
C ARG A 16 23.77 -8.95 9.91
N PRO A 17 23.37 -7.85 9.26
CA PRO A 17 22.03 -7.33 9.36
C PRO A 17 20.99 -8.36 8.87
N ILE A 18 20.01 -8.66 9.70
CA ILE A 18 18.84 -9.47 9.34
C ILE A 18 17.61 -8.64 9.59
N HIS A 19 16.82 -8.45 8.55
CA HIS A 19 15.55 -7.74 8.64
C HIS A 19 14.42 -8.77 8.80
N LEU A 20 13.71 -8.68 9.91
CA LEU A 20 12.50 -9.46 10.17
C LEU A 20 11.30 -8.60 9.85
N MET A 21 10.46 -9.08 8.94
CA MET A 21 9.22 -8.42 8.55
C MET A 21 8.06 -9.19 9.17
N LEU A 22 7.12 -8.46 9.77
CA LEU A 22 5.94 -9.01 10.41
C LEU A 22 4.74 -8.87 9.48
N GLU A 23 3.94 -9.92 9.40
CA GLU A 23 2.59 -9.90 8.89
C GLU A 23 1.66 -10.04 10.09
N ASN A 24 0.96 -8.96 10.46
CA ASN A 24 0.14 -8.89 11.66
C ASN A 24 -0.92 -7.80 11.51
N ASP A 25 -2.11 -8.19 11.09
CA ASP A 25 -3.23 -7.27 10.85
C ASP A 25 -3.87 -6.73 12.14
N ASP A 26 -3.44 -7.17 13.32
CA ASP A 26 -3.82 -6.59 14.61
C ASP A 26 -3.12 -5.25 14.91
N ASN A 27 -2.16 -4.82 14.08
CA ASN A 27 -1.44 -3.54 14.22
C ASN A 27 -0.78 -3.32 15.59
N GLU A 28 -0.15 -4.37 16.13
CA GLU A 28 0.50 -4.32 17.43
C GLU A 28 1.87 -3.63 17.34
N ALA A 29 1.88 -2.31 17.42
CA ALA A 29 3.06 -1.45 17.27
C ALA A 29 4.21 -1.81 18.23
N ARG A 30 3.92 -2.46 19.36
CA ARG A 30 4.95 -2.90 20.32
C ARG A 30 6.03 -3.79 19.72
N TYR A 31 5.73 -4.57 18.69
CA TYR A 31 6.71 -5.42 18.01
C TYR A 31 7.70 -4.65 17.13
N LEU A 32 7.37 -3.40 16.79
CA LEU A 32 8.15 -2.52 15.91
C LEU A 32 8.99 -1.50 16.68
N ARG A 33 8.96 -1.52 18.01
CA ARG A 33 9.67 -0.58 18.88
C ARG A 33 11.16 -0.57 18.60
N ARG A 34 11.77 0.60 18.81
CA ARG A 34 13.20 0.88 18.61
C ARG A 34 13.88 1.13 19.95
N ASP A 35 15.17 0.78 20.02
CA ASP A 35 16.06 1.25 21.09
C ASP A 35 16.45 2.74 20.89
N ASP A 36 17.17 3.31 21.84
CA ASP A 36 17.63 4.69 21.78
C ASP A 36 18.54 5.00 20.57
N GLY A 37 19.16 3.95 20.02
CA GLY A 37 19.97 4.02 18.78
C GLY A 37 19.15 3.86 17.50
N GLY A 38 17.84 3.71 17.59
CA GLY A 38 16.93 3.51 16.44
C GLY A 38 16.93 2.10 15.88
N ARG A 39 17.57 1.13 16.56
CA ARG A 39 17.59 -0.28 16.12
C ARG A 39 16.30 -0.99 16.49
N PRO A 40 15.78 -1.87 15.62
CA PRO A 40 14.61 -2.68 15.96
C PRO A 40 14.86 -3.55 17.17
N HIS A 41 13.94 -3.49 18.15
CA HIS A 41 14.00 -4.38 19.31
C HIS A 41 13.72 -5.83 18.88
N TRP A 42 12.63 -6.06 18.15
CA TRP A 42 12.24 -7.37 17.60
C TRP A 42 12.17 -7.34 16.08
N TYR A 43 11.13 -6.74 15.50
CA TYR A 43 10.89 -6.72 14.06
C TYR A 43 11.32 -5.40 13.43
N THR A 44 11.86 -5.50 12.22
CA THR A 44 12.35 -4.33 11.49
C THR A 44 11.19 -3.50 10.93
N ALA A 45 10.20 -4.18 10.38
CA ALA A 45 9.00 -3.56 9.82
C ALA A 45 7.83 -4.55 9.80
N GLN A 46 6.66 -4.05 9.49
CA GLN A 46 5.44 -4.82 9.31
C GLN A 46 4.78 -4.44 7.99
N TRP A 47 4.14 -5.39 7.33
CA TRP A 47 3.22 -5.13 6.24
C TRP A 47 2.04 -4.31 6.74
N ASN A 48 1.80 -3.18 6.08
CA ASN A 48 0.76 -2.23 6.49
C ASN A 48 -0.51 -2.49 5.68
N ASP A 49 -1.37 -3.37 6.18
CA ASP A 49 -2.64 -3.68 5.54
C ASP A 49 -3.59 -2.47 5.51
N ASP A 50 -3.52 -1.59 6.51
CA ASP A 50 -4.35 -0.39 6.55
C ASP A 50 -4.10 0.52 5.35
N ILE A 51 -2.83 0.73 4.95
CA ILE A 51 -2.53 1.58 3.80
C ILE A 51 -2.97 0.91 2.50
N HIS A 52 -2.85 -0.42 2.40
CA HIS A 52 -3.41 -1.18 1.28
C HIS A 52 -4.92 -0.98 1.18
N HIS A 53 -5.64 -1.15 2.29
CA HIS A 53 -7.11 -0.99 2.30
C HIS A 53 -7.53 0.43 1.89
N ALA A 54 -6.84 1.46 2.40
CA ALA A 54 -7.09 2.84 1.99
C ALA A 54 -6.82 3.06 0.48
N PHE A 55 -5.70 2.53 -0.05
CA PHE A 55 -5.39 2.58 -1.47
C PHE A 55 -6.44 1.85 -2.31
N HIS A 56 -6.86 0.67 -1.89
CA HIS A 56 -7.83 -0.14 -2.61
C HIS A 56 -9.18 0.56 -2.73
N VAL A 57 -9.71 1.07 -1.61
CA VAL A 57 -10.98 1.82 -1.60
C VAL A 57 -10.89 3.05 -2.50
N LEU A 58 -9.80 3.82 -2.41
CA LEU A 58 -9.57 4.98 -3.26
C LEU A 58 -9.49 4.62 -4.75
N ALA A 59 -8.84 3.52 -5.08
CA ALA A 59 -8.61 3.11 -6.48
C ALA A 59 -9.83 2.48 -7.14
N THR A 60 -10.69 1.80 -6.38
CA THR A 60 -11.76 0.93 -6.91
C THR A 60 -13.16 1.33 -6.49
N GLY A 61 -13.31 2.02 -5.36
CA GLY A 61 -14.59 2.28 -4.71
C GLY A 61 -15.21 1.03 -4.05
N GLU A 62 -14.53 -0.12 -4.05
CA GLU A 62 -15.01 -1.32 -3.36
C GLU A 62 -15.01 -1.10 -1.84
N SER A 63 -16.10 -1.49 -1.17
CA SER A 63 -16.32 -1.27 0.26
C SER A 63 -16.85 -2.50 1.00
N ASP A 64 -16.81 -3.68 0.38
CA ASP A 64 -17.27 -4.92 1.00
C ASP A 64 -16.19 -5.55 1.90
N GLY A 65 -16.63 -6.34 2.89
CA GLY A 65 -15.74 -7.06 3.79
C GLY A 65 -14.88 -6.10 4.63
N TYR A 66 -13.58 -6.38 4.75
CA TYR A 66 -12.63 -5.56 5.52
C TYR A 66 -12.41 -4.16 4.95
N TYR A 67 -12.78 -3.90 3.68
CA TYR A 67 -12.69 -2.55 3.09
C TYR A 67 -13.74 -1.60 3.66
N SER A 68 -14.83 -2.10 4.27
CA SER A 68 -15.89 -1.28 4.87
C SER A 68 -15.38 -0.32 5.94
N ASP A 69 -14.36 -0.72 6.69
CA ASP A 69 -13.73 0.10 7.73
C ASP A 69 -13.03 1.36 7.17
N TYR A 70 -12.74 1.38 5.87
CA TYR A 70 -12.00 2.47 5.22
C TYR A 70 -12.87 3.28 4.25
N ALA A 71 -14.11 2.85 3.99
CA ALA A 71 -14.94 3.39 2.92
C ALA A 71 -15.47 4.80 3.20
N GLU A 72 -15.75 5.14 4.46
CA GLU A 72 -16.37 6.43 4.83
C GLU A 72 -15.40 7.61 4.63
N ALA A 73 -14.10 7.43 4.93
CA ALA A 73 -13.10 8.49 4.86
C ALA A 73 -11.73 7.99 4.36
N PRO A 74 -11.63 7.42 3.15
CA PRO A 74 -10.41 6.76 2.68
C PRO A 74 -9.20 7.69 2.60
N ALA A 75 -9.38 8.96 2.26
CA ALA A 75 -8.31 9.96 2.26
C ALA A 75 -7.76 10.24 3.66
N ALA A 76 -8.64 10.24 4.68
CA ALA A 76 -8.21 10.42 6.09
C ALA A 76 -7.43 9.19 6.58
N HIS A 77 -7.87 7.97 6.23
CA HIS A 77 -7.15 6.74 6.55
C HIS A 77 -5.78 6.70 5.86
N LEU A 78 -5.70 7.07 4.58
CA LEU A 78 -4.43 7.17 3.87
C LEU A 78 -3.50 8.20 4.52
N LEU A 79 -4.00 9.40 4.84
CA LEU A 79 -3.23 10.42 5.51
C LEU A 79 -2.67 9.90 6.85
N ARG A 80 -3.50 9.22 7.64
CA ARG A 80 -3.09 8.66 8.92
C ARG A 80 -2.02 7.57 8.74
N CYS A 81 -2.16 6.70 7.76
CA CYS A 81 -1.12 5.71 7.43
C CYS A 81 0.20 6.38 7.04
N LEU A 82 0.16 7.41 6.21
CA LEU A 82 1.35 8.13 5.76
C LEU A 82 2.05 8.90 6.89
N THR A 83 1.29 9.42 7.87
CA THR A 83 1.84 10.29 8.93
C THR A 83 2.05 9.58 10.26
N GLN A 84 1.28 8.55 10.58
CA GLN A 84 1.26 7.89 11.87
C GLN A 84 1.51 6.38 11.82
N GLY A 85 1.66 5.80 10.62
CA GLY A 85 1.90 4.37 10.43
C GLY A 85 0.62 3.58 10.20
N PHE A 86 -0.13 3.23 11.23
CA PHE A 86 -1.41 2.53 11.09
C PHE A 86 -2.60 3.49 11.07
N ALA A 87 -3.67 3.12 10.36
CA ALA A 87 -4.95 3.84 10.42
C ALA A 87 -5.71 3.51 11.71
N TYR A 88 -5.65 2.26 12.16
CA TYR A 88 -6.24 1.82 13.42
C TYR A 88 -5.18 1.73 14.51
N GLN A 89 -5.37 2.48 15.60
CA GLN A 89 -4.42 2.62 16.70
C GLN A 89 -5.10 2.51 18.07
N GLY A 90 -6.15 1.70 18.16
CA GLY A 90 -6.98 1.48 19.36
C GLY A 90 -8.47 1.74 19.12
N GLU A 91 -8.84 2.22 17.94
CA GLU A 91 -10.23 2.45 17.59
C GLU A 91 -10.96 1.13 17.30
N ALA A 92 -12.29 1.13 17.47
CA ALA A 92 -13.15 0.01 17.12
C ALA A 92 -13.15 -0.23 15.60
N SER A 93 -12.99 -1.47 15.18
CA SER A 93 -13.13 -1.91 13.79
C SER A 93 -14.54 -2.47 13.59
N HIS A 94 -15.30 -1.86 12.70
CA HIS A 94 -16.67 -2.29 12.44
C HIS A 94 -16.72 -3.67 11.80
N PHE A 95 -15.78 -3.95 10.91
CA PHE A 95 -15.61 -5.27 10.31
C PHE A 95 -15.30 -6.37 11.34
N ARG A 96 -14.66 -6.01 12.46
CA ARG A 96 -14.32 -6.93 13.57
C ARG A 96 -15.34 -6.83 14.72
N GLU A 97 -16.60 -6.60 14.42
CA GLU A 97 -17.67 -6.57 15.43
C GLU A 97 -17.42 -5.53 16.54
N ASP A 98 -16.89 -4.36 16.16
CA ASP A 98 -16.55 -3.24 17.04
C ASP A 98 -15.44 -3.54 18.08
N VAL A 99 -14.63 -4.56 17.84
CA VAL A 99 -13.44 -4.84 18.65
C VAL A 99 -12.36 -3.79 18.35
N ALA A 100 -11.73 -3.28 19.40
CA ALA A 100 -10.61 -2.33 19.27
C ALA A 100 -9.42 -2.98 18.52
N ARG A 101 -8.83 -2.25 17.56
CA ARG A 101 -7.72 -2.71 16.74
C ARG A 101 -6.55 -1.74 16.78
N GLY A 102 -5.36 -2.28 16.94
CA GLY A 102 -4.12 -1.54 16.83
C GLY A 102 -3.62 -0.92 18.14
N GLU A 103 -2.41 -0.41 18.05
CA GLU A 103 -1.72 0.32 19.11
C GLU A 103 -1.16 1.65 18.53
N PRO A 104 -0.98 2.69 19.37
CA PRO A 104 -0.35 3.95 18.94
C PRO A 104 1.00 3.71 18.27
N SER A 105 1.19 4.26 17.06
CA SER A 105 2.34 3.98 16.19
C SER A 105 3.04 5.24 15.65
N ALA A 106 2.52 6.44 15.94
CA ALA A 106 3.04 7.70 15.40
C ALA A 106 4.50 8.02 15.77
N ASP A 107 5.01 7.43 16.85
CA ASP A 107 6.41 7.57 17.30
C ASP A 107 7.39 6.65 16.56
N LEU A 108 6.90 5.73 15.72
CA LEU A 108 7.71 4.84 14.92
C LEU A 108 8.16 5.50 13.60
N PRO A 109 9.37 5.20 13.11
CA PRO A 109 9.83 5.73 11.83
C PRO A 109 9.03 5.14 10.66
N SER A 110 8.87 5.89 9.57
CA SER A 110 8.17 5.42 8.37
C SER A 110 8.73 4.10 7.81
N ALA A 111 10.02 3.84 8.03
CA ALA A 111 10.66 2.58 7.66
C ALA A 111 10.14 1.34 8.42
N ALA A 112 9.33 1.52 9.47
CA ALA A 112 8.67 0.43 10.18
C ALA A 112 7.40 -0.09 9.48
N PHE A 113 6.90 0.61 8.45
CA PHE A 113 5.64 0.29 7.78
C PHE A 113 5.87 0.02 6.31
N ILE A 114 5.71 -1.21 5.86
CA ILE A 114 5.85 -1.59 4.45
C ILE A 114 4.55 -1.28 3.74
N SER A 115 4.61 -0.39 2.76
CA SER A 115 3.46 0.03 1.97
C SER A 115 3.33 -0.80 0.70
N PHE A 116 2.12 -1.17 0.33
CA PHE A 116 1.84 -1.91 -0.91
C PHE A 116 0.44 -1.56 -1.45
N MET A 117 0.31 -1.60 -2.77
CA MET A 117 -0.98 -1.44 -3.44
C MET A 117 -1.79 -2.74 -3.40
N GLN A 118 -1.11 -3.86 -3.54
CA GLN A 118 -1.65 -5.22 -3.52
C GLN A 118 -0.53 -6.21 -3.19
N ASN A 119 -0.90 -7.41 -2.75
CA ASN A 119 0.02 -8.53 -2.63
C ASN A 119 -0.69 -9.84 -3.03
N HIS A 120 -0.01 -10.99 -2.87
CA HIS A 120 -0.55 -12.29 -3.24
C HIS A 120 -1.85 -12.64 -2.48
N ASP A 121 -1.98 -12.15 -1.26
CA ASP A 121 -3.11 -12.48 -0.39
C ASP A 121 -4.39 -11.78 -0.86
N GLN A 122 -4.37 -10.44 -0.99
CA GLN A 122 -5.56 -9.71 -1.42
C GLN A 122 -5.97 -10.09 -2.85
N VAL A 123 -5.01 -10.25 -3.78
CA VAL A 123 -5.31 -10.67 -5.16
C VAL A 123 -5.80 -12.13 -5.17
N GLY A 124 -5.09 -13.04 -4.50
CA GLY A 124 -5.43 -14.46 -4.45
C GLY A 124 -6.74 -14.77 -3.74
N ASN A 125 -7.15 -13.93 -2.79
CA ASN A 125 -8.42 -14.07 -2.09
C ASN A 125 -9.63 -13.54 -2.88
N ARG A 126 -9.44 -12.83 -4.01
CA ARG A 126 -10.54 -12.52 -4.93
C ARG A 126 -11.02 -13.77 -5.66
N ALA A 127 -12.31 -13.82 -5.98
CA ALA A 127 -12.92 -15.02 -6.58
C ALA A 127 -12.22 -15.47 -7.87
N PHE A 128 -11.77 -14.52 -8.69
CA PHE A 128 -11.11 -14.75 -9.97
C PHE A 128 -9.67 -14.26 -10.02
N GLY A 129 -9.14 -13.73 -8.89
CA GLY A 129 -7.77 -13.27 -8.79
C GLY A 129 -7.48 -12.00 -9.59
N GLU A 130 -8.46 -11.08 -9.70
CA GLU A 130 -8.33 -9.83 -10.45
C GLU A 130 -7.31 -8.90 -9.76
N ARG A 131 -6.43 -8.30 -10.56
CA ARG A 131 -5.43 -7.32 -10.12
C ARG A 131 -5.97 -5.90 -10.15
N LEU A 132 -5.38 -4.99 -9.38
CA LEU A 132 -5.73 -3.57 -9.42
C LEU A 132 -5.63 -2.97 -10.83
N SER A 133 -4.68 -3.43 -11.64
CA SER A 133 -4.55 -3.03 -13.06
C SER A 133 -5.82 -3.24 -13.90
N THR A 134 -6.71 -4.16 -13.49
CA THR A 134 -7.94 -4.51 -14.22
C THR A 134 -9.21 -3.97 -13.59
N ILE A 135 -9.19 -3.56 -12.33
CA ILE A 135 -10.40 -3.15 -11.58
C ILE A 135 -10.37 -1.71 -11.10
N ALA A 136 -9.18 -1.09 -11.02
CA ALA A 136 -9.03 0.27 -10.52
C ALA A 136 -9.25 1.32 -11.62
N ASP A 137 -9.65 2.53 -11.21
CA ASP A 137 -9.54 3.69 -12.09
C ASP A 137 -8.07 3.94 -12.46
N PRO A 138 -7.72 4.08 -13.76
CA PRO A 138 -6.33 4.21 -14.18
C PRO A 138 -5.63 5.47 -13.66
N LEU A 139 -6.35 6.61 -13.50
CA LEU A 139 -5.77 7.84 -12.97
C LEU A 139 -5.51 7.71 -11.47
N ALA A 140 -6.49 7.15 -10.74
CA ALA A 140 -6.35 6.84 -9.33
C ALA A 140 -5.17 5.90 -9.09
N LEU A 141 -5.11 4.78 -9.82
CA LEU A 141 -4.04 3.80 -9.68
C LEU A 141 -2.66 4.43 -9.91
N ARG A 142 -2.54 5.29 -10.94
CA ARG A 142 -1.30 5.99 -11.25
C ARG A 142 -0.88 6.97 -10.15
N ALA A 143 -1.81 7.75 -9.61
CA ALA A 143 -1.56 8.69 -8.53
C ALA A 143 -1.14 7.97 -7.24
N LEU A 144 -1.90 6.94 -6.84
CA LEU A 144 -1.65 6.17 -5.63
C LEU A 144 -0.33 5.38 -5.71
N THR A 145 0.00 4.81 -6.86
CA THR A 145 1.31 4.20 -7.11
C THR A 145 2.45 5.19 -6.90
N ALA A 146 2.31 6.43 -7.41
CA ALA A 146 3.35 7.44 -7.20
C ALA A 146 3.42 7.89 -5.74
N ILE A 147 2.30 7.92 -5.01
CA ILE A 147 2.30 8.15 -3.54
C ILE A 147 3.08 7.03 -2.85
N MET A 148 2.73 5.77 -3.10
CA MET A 148 3.40 4.62 -2.48
C MET A 148 4.90 4.59 -2.77
N LEU A 149 5.30 4.79 -4.03
CA LEU A 149 6.70 4.67 -4.43
C LEU A 149 7.58 5.84 -3.98
N LEU A 150 7.02 7.03 -3.76
CA LEU A 150 7.78 8.21 -3.36
C LEU A 150 7.65 8.55 -1.86
N ALA A 151 6.75 7.92 -1.12
CA ALA A 151 6.69 8.05 0.34
C ALA A 151 7.93 7.45 1.01
N PRO A 152 8.35 7.91 2.21
CA PRO A 152 9.50 7.37 2.93
C PRO A 152 9.39 5.87 3.29
N SER A 153 8.20 5.35 3.46
CA SER A 153 7.94 3.93 3.76
C SER A 153 8.53 2.99 2.70
N PRO A 154 9.07 1.83 3.08
CA PRO A 154 9.53 0.82 2.12
C PRO A 154 8.36 0.31 1.27
N PRO A 155 8.42 0.36 -0.07
CA PRO A 155 7.39 -0.22 -0.91
C PRO A 155 7.62 -1.72 -1.10
N LEU A 156 6.52 -2.50 -1.09
CA LEU A 156 6.48 -3.89 -1.53
C LEU A 156 5.70 -3.94 -2.85
N LEU A 157 6.27 -4.58 -3.85
CA LEU A 157 5.66 -4.76 -5.16
C LEU A 157 5.24 -6.21 -5.35
N PHE A 158 3.99 -6.42 -5.76
CA PHE A 158 3.56 -7.73 -6.17
C PHE A 158 3.98 -8.02 -7.61
N MET A 159 4.48 -9.22 -7.87
CA MET A 159 5.01 -9.61 -9.19
C MET A 159 4.06 -9.22 -10.33
N GLY A 160 4.56 -8.53 -11.34
CA GLY A 160 3.79 -8.07 -12.49
C GLY A 160 3.15 -6.69 -12.32
N GLU A 161 3.11 -6.16 -11.10
CA GLU A 161 2.55 -4.84 -10.81
C GLU A 161 3.31 -3.73 -11.55
N GLU A 162 4.63 -3.87 -11.64
CA GLU A 162 5.54 -2.90 -12.22
C GLU A 162 5.36 -2.69 -13.74
N TRP A 163 4.64 -3.57 -14.41
CA TRP A 163 4.21 -3.34 -15.81
C TRP A 163 2.70 -3.42 -15.99
N GLY A 164 1.94 -3.39 -14.88
CA GLY A 164 0.49 -3.44 -14.91
C GLY A 164 -0.04 -4.73 -15.52
N ALA A 165 0.55 -5.89 -15.16
CA ALA A 165 0.08 -7.19 -15.63
C ALA A 165 -1.42 -7.36 -15.39
N ASP A 166 -2.11 -7.89 -16.36
CA ASP A 166 -3.56 -8.21 -16.35
C ASP A 166 -3.83 -9.70 -16.16
N ASP A 167 -2.78 -10.53 -16.17
CA ASP A 167 -2.89 -11.94 -15.81
C ASP A 167 -3.43 -12.06 -14.37
N PRO A 168 -4.49 -12.83 -14.12
CA PRO A 168 -5.03 -13.01 -12.78
C PRO A 168 -4.03 -13.75 -11.89
N PHE A 169 -4.16 -13.60 -10.57
CA PHE A 169 -3.48 -14.45 -9.62
C PHE A 169 -4.51 -15.13 -8.74
N GLN A 170 -4.94 -16.30 -9.17
CA GLN A 170 -5.98 -17.09 -8.52
C GLN A 170 -5.41 -17.85 -7.33
N PHE A 171 -6.24 -18.13 -6.34
CA PHE A 171 -5.88 -19.04 -5.26
C PHE A 171 -5.72 -20.46 -5.81
N PHE A 172 -4.53 -21.02 -5.72
CA PHE A 172 -4.23 -22.38 -6.15
C PHE A 172 -3.46 -23.16 -5.08
N CYS A 173 -3.72 -24.47 -5.04
CA CYS A 173 -3.07 -25.39 -4.11
C CYS A 173 -2.98 -26.80 -4.71
N HIS A 174 -2.28 -27.68 -4.02
CA HIS A 174 -2.20 -29.09 -4.39
C HIS A 174 -2.36 -29.96 -3.15
N PHE A 175 -3.55 -30.51 -2.96
CA PHE A 175 -3.88 -31.38 -1.84
C PHE A 175 -4.33 -32.77 -2.32
N SER A 176 -4.29 -33.76 -1.43
CA SER A 176 -4.91 -35.08 -1.66
C SER A 176 -6.43 -34.96 -1.81
N SER A 177 -7.06 -35.97 -2.44
CA SER A 177 -8.47 -35.99 -2.86
C SER A 177 -9.46 -35.47 -1.81
N ASP A 178 -9.33 -35.89 -0.55
CA ASP A 178 -10.29 -35.55 0.51
C ASP A 178 -10.18 -34.07 0.91
N LEU A 179 -8.95 -33.58 1.07
CA LEU A 179 -8.71 -32.18 1.42
C LEU A 179 -8.97 -31.25 0.23
N ALA A 180 -8.68 -31.69 -0.99
CA ALA A 180 -8.95 -30.92 -2.21
C ALA A 180 -10.43 -30.54 -2.34
N GLY A 181 -11.34 -31.50 -2.12
CA GLY A 181 -12.78 -31.25 -2.11
C GLY A 181 -13.19 -30.23 -1.04
N ALA A 182 -12.68 -30.42 0.18
CA ALA A 182 -12.99 -29.51 1.30
C ALA A 182 -12.52 -28.08 1.05
N VAL A 183 -11.33 -27.89 0.48
CA VAL A 183 -10.78 -26.55 0.15
C VAL A 183 -11.61 -25.88 -0.94
N ARG A 184 -11.93 -26.58 -2.04
CA ARG A 184 -12.80 -26.06 -3.10
C ARG A 184 -14.16 -25.62 -2.58
N ASP A 185 -14.82 -26.50 -1.82
CA ASP A 185 -16.18 -26.24 -1.35
C ASP A 185 -16.19 -25.16 -0.26
N GLY A 186 -15.16 -25.11 0.59
CA GLY A 186 -14.92 -24.04 1.58
C GLY A 186 -14.80 -22.68 0.92
N ARG A 187 -13.97 -22.58 -0.13
CA ARG A 187 -13.78 -21.33 -0.89
C ARG A 187 -15.08 -20.86 -1.54
N ARG A 188 -15.82 -21.74 -2.21
CA ARG A 188 -17.13 -21.41 -2.81
C ARG A 188 -18.14 -20.95 -1.77
N LYS A 189 -18.13 -21.55 -0.58
CA LYS A 189 -19.00 -21.15 0.54
C LYS A 189 -18.64 -19.78 1.09
N GLU A 190 -17.37 -19.46 1.15
CA GLU A 190 -16.89 -18.14 1.60
C GLU A 190 -17.46 -17.02 0.74
N PHE A 191 -17.49 -17.19 -0.57
CA PHE A 191 -18.04 -16.21 -1.51
C PHE A 191 -19.56 -16.10 -1.49
N ALA A 192 -20.29 -17.06 -0.89
CA ALA A 192 -21.75 -17.02 -0.83
C ALA A 192 -22.32 -15.77 -0.11
N ARG A 193 -21.51 -15.11 0.70
CA ARG A 193 -21.88 -13.87 1.40
C ARG A 193 -21.89 -12.62 0.49
N PHE A 194 -21.24 -12.68 -0.68
CA PHE A 194 -21.22 -11.57 -1.63
C PHE A 194 -22.40 -11.67 -2.60
N ALA A 195 -23.08 -10.53 -2.86
CA ALA A 195 -24.25 -10.49 -3.72
C ALA A 195 -24.03 -11.11 -5.11
N LYS A 196 -22.83 -10.88 -5.70
CA LYS A 196 -22.40 -11.44 -6.99
C LYS A 196 -22.39 -12.98 -7.02
N PHE A 197 -22.25 -13.64 -5.86
CA PHE A 197 -22.13 -15.09 -5.72
C PHE A 197 -23.26 -15.69 -4.87
N SER A 198 -24.42 -15.04 -4.84
CA SER A 198 -25.59 -15.49 -4.04
C SER A 198 -26.20 -16.80 -4.54
N ASP A 199 -26.14 -17.09 -5.86
CA ASP A 199 -26.66 -18.31 -6.45
C ASP A 199 -25.58 -19.40 -6.65
N SER A 200 -26.00 -20.66 -6.85
CA SER A 200 -25.10 -21.81 -7.00
C SER A 200 -24.27 -21.73 -8.27
N ALA A 201 -24.86 -21.29 -9.38
CA ALA A 201 -24.18 -21.28 -10.69
C ALA A 201 -23.02 -20.29 -10.70
N SER A 202 -23.20 -19.09 -10.09
CA SER A 202 -22.13 -18.11 -9.96
C SER A 202 -20.98 -18.62 -9.09
N ARG A 203 -21.28 -19.34 -8.00
CA ARG A 203 -20.23 -19.98 -7.17
C ARG A 203 -19.50 -21.12 -7.87
N GLU A 204 -20.19 -21.88 -8.71
CA GLU A 204 -19.57 -22.95 -9.50
C GLU A 204 -18.60 -22.42 -10.55
N SER A 205 -18.76 -21.17 -11.00
CA SER A 205 -17.82 -20.52 -11.92
C SER A 205 -16.49 -20.16 -11.27
N ILE A 206 -16.40 -20.12 -9.93
CA ILE A 206 -15.15 -19.87 -9.21
C ILE A 206 -14.19 -21.02 -9.47
N PRO A 207 -12.94 -20.75 -9.92
CA PRO A 207 -11.96 -21.76 -10.26
C PRO A 207 -11.71 -22.74 -9.11
N ASP A 208 -11.53 -24.02 -9.44
CA ASP A 208 -11.09 -25.01 -8.45
C ASP A 208 -9.62 -24.76 -8.12
N PRO A 209 -9.27 -24.52 -6.86
CA PRO A 209 -7.87 -24.29 -6.44
C PRO A 209 -6.92 -25.44 -6.76
N ASN A 210 -7.41 -26.67 -6.85
CA ASN A 210 -6.60 -27.87 -7.13
C ASN A 210 -6.46 -28.17 -8.63
N ASP A 211 -7.17 -27.43 -9.50
CA ASP A 211 -7.05 -27.62 -10.95
C ASP A 211 -5.73 -27.00 -11.43
N LEU A 212 -4.98 -27.77 -12.22
CA LEU A 212 -3.76 -27.30 -12.86
C LEU A 212 -4.01 -26.04 -13.70
N ALA A 213 -5.17 -25.91 -14.33
CA ALA A 213 -5.54 -24.76 -15.12
C ALA A 213 -5.62 -23.46 -14.27
N THR A 214 -5.98 -23.56 -12.98
CA THR A 214 -6.00 -22.41 -12.06
C THR A 214 -4.58 -21.87 -11.82
N PHE A 215 -3.61 -22.75 -11.62
CA PHE A 215 -2.21 -22.39 -11.54
C PHE A 215 -1.67 -21.83 -12.87
N GLU A 216 -1.95 -22.51 -13.99
CA GLU A 216 -1.46 -22.09 -15.31
C GLU A 216 -1.96 -20.68 -15.70
N ARG A 217 -3.20 -20.33 -15.36
CA ARG A 217 -3.75 -18.99 -15.57
C ARG A 217 -3.15 -17.92 -14.66
N SER A 218 -2.54 -18.31 -13.55
CA SER A 218 -1.90 -17.40 -12.58
C SER A 218 -0.46 -17.07 -12.95
N LYS A 219 0.07 -17.63 -14.02
CA LYS A 219 1.40 -17.32 -14.53
C LYS A 219 1.39 -16.00 -15.30
N LEU A 220 2.44 -15.23 -15.10
CA LEU A 220 2.64 -13.97 -15.81
C LEU A 220 3.00 -14.18 -17.29
N THR A 221 2.38 -13.41 -18.16
CA THR A 221 2.69 -13.37 -19.60
C THR A 221 3.81 -12.34 -19.84
N TRP A 222 5.06 -12.76 -19.65
CA TRP A 222 6.25 -11.91 -19.70
C TRP A 222 6.42 -11.15 -21.03
N GLU A 223 5.92 -11.69 -22.14
CA GLU A 223 5.98 -11.08 -23.47
C GLU A 223 5.13 -9.80 -23.57
N ASN A 224 4.23 -9.57 -22.60
CA ASN A 224 3.40 -8.38 -22.59
C ASN A 224 4.17 -7.13 -22.14
N ILE A 225 5.26 -7.26 -21.40
CA ILE A 225 6.06 -6.11 -20.90
C ILE A 225 6.42 -5.11 -22.02
N ALA A 226 6.72 -5.62 -23.22
CA ALA A 226 7.13 -4.78 -24.37
C ALA A 226 5.95 -4.26 -25.19
N LYS A 227 4.70 -4.51 -24.79
CA LYS A 227 3.49 -4.14 -25.54
C LYS A 227 2.71 -3.04 -24.80
N PRO A 228 2.05 -2.11 -25.53
CA PRO A 228 1.11 -1.18 -24.90
C PRO A 228 -0.08 -1.94 -24.26
N PRO A 229 -0.57 -1.49 -23.07
CA PRO A 229 -0.09 -0.33 -22.31
C PRO A 229 1.04 -0.66 -21.31
N HIS A 230 1.48 -1.92 -21.23
CA HIS A 230 2.40 -2.44 -20.21
C HIS A 230 3.79 -1.80 -20.29
N ASP A 231 4.29 -1.53 -21.50
CA ASP A 231 5.57 -0.85 -21.73
C ASP A 231 5.60 0.55 -21.10
N ALA A 232 4.52 1.33 -21.27
CA ALA A 232 4.40 2.65 -20.68
C ALA A 232 4.30 2.59 -19.15
N TRP A 233 3.62 1.57 -18.62
CA TRP A 233 3.50 1.34 -17.19
C TRP A 233 4.86 0.95 -16.57
N PHE A 234 5.60 0.08 -17.24
CA PHE A 234 6.95 -0.30 -16.82
C PHE A 234 7.92 0.89 -16.80
N VAL A 235 7.87 1.75 -17.84
CA VAL A 235 8.66 3.00 -17.88
C VAL A 235 8.30 3.92 -16.71
N PHE A 236 7.01 4.04 -16.37
CA PHE A 236 6.53 4.83 -15.25
C PHE A 236 7.10 4.33 -13.90
N TYR A 237 7.00 3.03 -13.61
CA TYR A 237 7.59 2.44 -12.39
C TYR A 237 9.10 2.65 -12.33
N LYS A 238 9.79 2.39 -13.42
CA LYS A 238 11.24 2.59 -13.52
C LYS A 238 11.65 4.04 -13.24
N ALA A 239 10.88 5.01 -13.74
CA ALA A 239 11.14 6.43 -13.50
C ALA A 239 10.96 6.78 -12.02
N LEU A 240 9.86 6.36 -11.39
CA LEU A 240 9.60 6.63 -9.97
C LEU A 240 10.60 5.94 -9.05
N LEU A 241 10.96 4.69 -9.30
CA LEU A 241 11.98 3.97 -8.52
C LEU A 241 13.36 4.58 -8.70
N THR A 242 13.68 5.10 -9.88
CA THR A 242 14.93 5.84 -10.12
C THR A 242 14.95 7.13 -9.32
N LEU A 243 13.86 7.89 -9.36
CA LEU A 243 13.70 9.12 -8.59
C LEU A 243 13.81 8.84 -7.07
N ARG A 244 13.08 7.83 -6.56
CA ARG A 244 13.19 7.39 -5.17
C ARG A 244 14.63 7.10 -4.78
N ARG A 245 15.34 6.31 -5.58
CA ARG A 245 16.74 5.92 -5.30
C ARG A 245 17.70 7.10 -5.30
N GLN A 246 17.50 8.07 -6.18
CA GLN A 246 18.41 9.19 -6.34
C GLN A 246 18.12 10.34 -5.37
N VAL A 247 16.86 10.60 -5.07
CA VAL A 247 16.44 11.79 -4.32
C VAL A 247 15.99 11.47 -2.90
N ILE A 248 15.21 10.43 -2.69
CA ILE A 248 14.55 10.16 -1.39
C ILE A 248 15.40 9.22 -0.53
N THR A 249 15.77 8.06 -1.07
CA THR A 249 16.47 7.01 -0.29
C THR A 249 17.73 7.50 0.43
N PRO A 250 18.62 8.31 -0.17
CA PRO A 250 19.81 8.81 0.52
C PRO A 250 19.50 9.65 1.74
N ARG A 251 18.35 10.33 1.74
CA ARG A 251 17.89 11.23 2.82
C ARG A 251 17.16 10.52 3.96
N LEU A 252 16.85 9.22 3.81
CA LEU A 252 16.12 8.45 4.84
C LEU A 252 17.02 8.00 6.01
N ILE A 253 18.35 8.00 5.84
CA ILE A 253 19.29 7.56 6.86
C ILE A 253 19.18 8.45 8.08
N GLY A 254 18.87 7.87 9.24
CA GLY A 254 18.69 8.63 10.49
C GLY A 254 17.30 9.24 10.67
N MET A 255 16.36 9.02 9.75
CA MET A 255 14.98 9.48 9.91
C MET A 255 14.35 8.87 11.18
N LYS A 256 13.75 9.72 12.00
CA LYS A 256 13.11 9.34 13.27
C LYS A 256 11.58 9.30 13.12
N GLY A 257 10.93 8.58 14.02
CA GLY A 257 9.47 8.66 14.17
C GLY A 257 9.02 9.98 14.80
N GLY A 258 7.71 10.26 14.70
CA GLY A 258 7.09 11.47 15.26
C GLY A 258 7.50 12.78 14.57
N GLN A 259 8.12 12.71 13.38
CA GLN A 259 8.58 13.90 12.61
C GLN A 259 7.81 14.00 11.28
N VAL A 260 6.54 13.69 11.33
CA VAL A 260 5.63 13.75 10.18
C VAL A 260 4.41 14.54 10.60
N ASP A 261 4.02 15.51 9.80
CA ASP A 261 2.76 16.23 9.94
C ASP A 261 1.93 16.13 8.66
N GLY A 262 0.64 16.39 8.77
CA GLY A 262 -0.23 16.39 7.61
C GLY A 262 -1.64 16.87 7.94
N ALA A 263 -2.35 17.26 6.91
CA ALA A 263 -3.73 17.72 6.99
C ALA A 263 -4.54 17.29 5.78
N LEU A 264 -5.84 17.08 5.99
CA LEU A 264 -6.79 16.97 4.89
C LEU A 264 -7.00 18.33 4.25
N ILE A 265 -7.17 18.33 2.93
CA ILE A 265 -7.58 19.47 2.14
C ILE A 265 -8.97 19.12 1.60
N ALA A 266 -10.00 19.70 2.19
CA ALA A 266 -11.38 19.22 2.02
C ALA A 266 -11.50 17.71 2.41
N SER A 267 -12.50 17.00 1.88
CA SER A 267 -12.73 15.58 2.19
C SER A 267 -11.88 14.61 1.38
N HIS A 268 -11.26 15.06 0.28
CA HIS A 268 -10.64 14.21 -0.75
C HIS A 268 -9.23 14.64 -1.15
N GLY A 269 -8.69 15.68 -0.53
CA GLY A 269 -7.30 16.08 -0.72
C GLY A 269 -6.49 15.90 0.56
N LEU A 270 -5.18 15.78 0.42
CA LEU A 270 -4.28 15.73 1.55
C LEU A 270 -2.95 16.45 1.26
N GLN A 271 -2.35 16.91 2.35
CA GLN A 271 -0.96 17.30 2.42
C GLN A 271 -0.29 16.49 3.52
N ALA A 272 0.88 15.93 3.22
CA ALA A 272 1.72 15.27 4.22
C ALA A 272 3.16 15.75 4.08
N ARG A 273 3.85 15.91 5.20
CA ARG A 273 5.20 16.44 5.23
C ARG A 273 6.08 15.68 6.21
N TRP A 274 7.21 15.21 5.73
CA TRP A 274 8.20 14.43 6.49
C TRP A 274 9.49 15.21 6.64
N ARG A 275 10.01 15.28 7.87
CA ARG A 275 11.41 15.66 8.09
C ARG A 275 12.28 14.43 7.89
N LEU A 276 13.11 14.45 6.85
CA LEU A 276 14.01 13.36 6.51
C LEU A 276 15.25 13.35 7.43
N GLY A 277 16.06 12.30 7.32
CA GLY A 277 17.19 12.10 8.20
C GLY A 277 18.33 13.13 8.05
N ASP A 278 18.46 13.76 6.88
CA ASP A 278 19.39 14.85 6.61
C ASP A 278 18.85 16.24 7.00
N GLY A 279 17.62 16.29 7.52
CA GLY A 279 16.93 17.51 7.93
C GLY A 279 16.11 18.17 6.83
N SER A 280 16.16 17.69 5.58
CA SER A 280 15.29 18.19 4.49
C SER A 280 13.82 17.88 4.77
N LEU A 281 12.90 18.61 4.14
CA LEU A 281 11.47 18.39 4.23
C LEU A 281 10.94 17.85 2.90
N LEU A 282 10.37 16.67 2.92
CA LEU A 282 9.65 16.07 1.79
C LEU A 282 8.15 16.38 1.97
N THR A 283 7.51 16.99 0.98
CA THR A 283 6.09 17.35 1.03
C THR A 283 5.34 16.73 -0.12
N LEU A 284 4.24 16.05 0.19
CA LEU A 284 3.22 15.57 -0.75
C LEU A 284 2.01 16.50 -0.67
N ILE A 285 1.48 16.91 -1.83
CA ILE A 285 0.10 17.38 -1.98
C ILE A 285 -0.61 16.47 -2.96
N ALA A 286 -1.86 16.10 -2.66
CA ALA A 286 -2.62 15.15 -3.48
C ALA A 286 -4.10 15.51 -3.52
N ASN A 287 -4.68 15.41 -4.70
CA ASN A 287 -6.11 15.28 -4.92
C ASN A 287 -6.43 13.80 -5.15
N LEU A 288 -7.30 13.23 -4.35
CA LEU A 288 -7.65 11.81 -4.34
C LEU A 288 -9.10 11.58 -4.81
N SER A 289 -9.55 12.38 -5.77
CA SER A 289 -10.90 12.26 -6.36
C SER A 289 -10.95 12.72 -7.81
N ASP A 290 -12.07 12.48 -8.46
CA ASP A 290 -12.37 12.95 -9.81
C ASP A 290 -12.71 14.45 -9.88
N GLU A 291 -13.03 15.07 -8.75
CA GLU A 291 -13.34 16.49 -8.67
C GLU A 291 -12.07 17.32 -8.47
N PRO A 292 -11.95 18.50 -9.11
CA PRO A 292 -10.81 19.37 -8.89
C PRO A 292 -10.76 19.86 -7.44
N LEU A 293 -9.58 19.84 -6.84
CA LEU A 293 -9.35 20.40 -5.53
C LEU A 293 -9.06 21.90 -5.67
N PRO A 294 -9.89 22.77 -5.06
CA PRO A 294 -9.66 24.20 -5.16
C PRO A 294 -8.40 24.61 -4.40
N VAL A 295 -7.71 25.51 -4.98
CA VAL A 295 -6.59 26.33 -4.47
C VAL A 295 -5.90 25.79 -3.22
N VAL A 296 -4.75 25.17 -3.44
CA VAL A 296 -3.80 24.76 -2.40
C VAL A 296 -2.61 25.70 -2.42
N GLU A 297 -2.11 26.08 -1.25
CA GLU A 297 -0.86 26.85 -1.14
C GLU A 297 0.30 25.98 -1.69
N HIS A 298 1.12 26.59 -2.55
CA HIS A 298 2.26 25.89 -3.15
C HIS A 298 3.29 25.59 -2.05
N PRO A 299 3.66 24.31 -1.82
CA PRO A 299 4.67 23.99 -0.82
C PRO A 299 6.01 24.65 -1.13
N ALA A 300 6.75 24.96 -0.08
CA ALA A 300 8.14 25.40 -0.22
C ALA A 300 9.01 24.28 -0.82
N GLY A 301 10.12 24.68 -1.46
CA GLY A 301 11.11 23.75 -1.99
C GLY A 301 11.02 23.53 -3.50
N VAL A 302 11.77 22.54 -3.97
CA VAL A 302 11.88 22.18 -5.39
C VAL A 302 10.89 21.08 -5.72
N LEU A 303 10.17 21.23 -6.83
CA LEU A 303 9.29 20.19 -7.36
C LEU A 303 10.13 18.99 -7.79
N VAL A 304 9.84 17.82 -7.20
CA VAL A 304 10.50 16.54 -7.46
C VAL A 304 9.72 15.72 -8.48
N TYR A 305 8.40 15.70 -8.33
CA TYR A 305 7.49 14.95 -9.20
C TYR A 305 6.10 15.57 -9.20
N ALA A 306 5.43 15.55 -10.33
CA ALA A 306 4.01 15.87 -10.45
C ALA A 306 3.38 15.04 -11.55
N THR A 307 2.12 14.62 -11.34
CA THR A 307 1.31 13.97 -12.38
C THR A 307 0.78 14.98 -13.40
N ASP A 308 0.62 16.24 -13.01
CA ASP A 308 0.08 17.32 -13.83
C ASP A 308 1.14 18.41 -14.09
N GLU A 309 1.35 18.74 -15.36
CA GLU A 309 2.30 19.79 -15.76
C GLU A 309 1.89 21.20 -15.34
N SER A 310 0.60 21.43 -15.07
CA SER A 310 0.10 22.73 -14.58
C SER A 310 0.71 23.13 -13.26
N ILE A 311 1.09 22.14 -12.42
CA ILE A 311 1.71 22.36 -11.11
C ILE A 311 3.14 22.91 -11.23
N LYS A 312 3.78 22.74 -12.38
CA LYS A 312 5.17 23.20 -12.64
C LYS A 312 5.29 24.71 -12.77
N LYS A 313 4.18 25.44 -12.93
CA LYS A 313 4.20 26.91 -13.03
C LYS A 313 4.25 27.50 -11.63
N HIS A 314 5.24 28.35 -11.39
CA HIS A 314 5.53 29.06 -10.12
C HIS A 314 4.39 30.02 -9.71
N SER A 315 3.26 29.47 -9.35
CA SER A 315 2.15 30.22 -8.75
C SER A 315 2.12 29.93 -7.25
N ILE A 316 1.86 30.97 -6.45
CA ILE A 316 1.73 30.87 -4.98
C ILE A 316 0.60 29.91 -4.58
N VAL A 317 -0.29 29.63 -5.55
CA VAL A 317 -1.50 28.87 -5.37
C VAL A 317 -1.71 27.92 -6.52
N VAL A 318 -2.04 26.66 -6.25
CA VAL A 318 -2.22 25.60 -7.23
C VAL A 318 -3.61 25.02 -7.09
N SER A 319 -4.34 24.90 -8.19
CA SER A 319 -5.50 24.01 -8.27
C SER A 319 -5.01 22.62 -8.68
N LEU A 320 -5.43 21.57 -7.99
CA LEU A 320 -5.12 20.20 -8.34
C LEU A 320 -6.28 19.61 -9.14
N ASN A 321 -6.00 19.24 -10.40
CA ASN A 321 -6.95 18.49 -11.22
C ASN A 321 -7.27 17.12 -10.61
N SER A 322 -8.25 16.42 -11.19
CA SER A 322 -8.59 15.03 -10.83
C SER A 322 -7.34 14.16 -10.71
N TRP A 323 -7.17 13.47 -9.58
CA TRP A 323 -6.06 12.58 -9.26
C TRP A 323 -4.66 13.19 -9.47
N ALA A 324 -4.57 14.52 -9.35
CA ALA A 324 -3.29 15.21 -9.45
C ALA A 324 -2.53 15.16 -8.12
N ILE A 325 -1.25 14.79 -8.19
CA ILE A 325 -0.35 14.81 -7.03
C ILE A 325 0.95 15.51 -7.37
N ALA A 326 1.59 16.07 -6.35
CA ALA A 326 2.93 16.65 -6.47
C ALA A 326 3.77 16.41 -5.22
N TRP A 327 5.06 16.22 -5.46
CA TRP A 327 6.08 16.02 -4.45
C TRP A 327 7.12 17.13 -4.51
N PHE A 328 7.44 17.69 -3.37
CA PHE A 328 8.42 18.78 -3.21
C PHE A 328 9.48 18.38 -2.20
N ILE A 329 10.69 18.91 -2.41
CA ILE A 329 11.76 18.81 -1.42
C ILE A 329 12.29 20.21 -1.07
N GLU A 330 12.38 20.48 0.22
CA GLU A 330 12.99 21.69 0.76
C GLU A 330 14.28 21.28 1.47
N GLU A 331 15.42 21.83 1.02
CA GLU A 331 16.72 21.55 1.63
C GLU A 331 16.78 22.15 3.03
N PRO A 332 17.56 21.57 3.96
CA PRO A 332 17.73 22.12 5.30
C PRO A 332 18.39 23.50 5.24
N LEU A 333 17.96 24.41 6.13
CA LEU A 333 18.53 25.76 6.28
C LEU A 333 19.98 25.71 6.74
#